data_132c5724e9e83bd7e598807c9e73c682
#
_entry.id   132c5724e9e83bd7e598807c9e73c682
#
_cell.length_a   1.000
_cell.length_b   1.000
_cell.length_c   1.000
_cell.angle_alpha   90.00
_cell.angle_beta   90.00
_cell.angle_gamma   90.00
#
_symmetry.space_group_name_H-M   'P 1'
#
loop_
_entity.id
_entity.type
_entity.pdbx_description
1 polymer ?
#
loop_
_entity_poly.entity_id
_entity_poly.type
_entity_poly.pdbx_seq_one_letter_code
_entity_poly.pdbx_strand_id
1 'polypeptide(L)'
;MLIRRHDEPLSDAEWRAFLADHDFGELIAPGAGRDLPIVVPTHFIYDGDKTVLLHLARPNPVWGALDERPRALLSVFGAYTFIPGHWNQDEYGVPTSYYAAVQLACDVEIVDEPAGIAAILERQLAHFQPEGKHAPVEPGDNPYGKLLGSIRGIRLSVTDVRAKFKFGGNCTEQHREVVAQKLGERGRGLDREARGYTITRGKKLVPKT
;
A
#
# COMPACT_ATOMS: atom_id res chain seq x y z
N MET A 1 -11.88 6.15 5.47
CA MET A 1 -12.09 6.90 4.19
C MET A 1 -13.49 6.64 3.66
N LEU A 2 -14.10 7.60 2.93
CA LEU A 2 -15.39 7.39 2.27
C LEU A 2 -15.18 6.59 0.97
N ILE A 3 -15.85 5.45 0.85
CA ILE A 3 -15.83 4.60 -0.35
C ILE A 3 -17.27 4.54 -0.88
N ARG A 4 -17.47 5.01 -2.10
CA ARG A 4 -18.76 4.88 -2.80
C ARG A 4 -18.75 3.58 -3.61
N ARG A 5 -19.91 2.96 -3.84
CA ARG A 5 -20.03 1.70 -4.57
C ARG A 5 -19.24 1.66 -5.91
N HIS A 6 -19.21 2.76 -6.63
CA HIS A 6 -18.49 2.87 -7.89
C HIS A 6 -16.97 3.07 -7.72
N ASP A 7 -16.50 3.31 -6.49
CA ASP A 7 -15.08 3.41 -6.12
C ASP A 7 -14.59 2.14 -5.38
N GLU A 8 -15.44 1.16 -5.14
CA GLU A 8 -15.04 -0.13 -4.57
C GLU A 8 -14.11 -0.88 -5.53
N PRO A 9 -13.20 -1.73 -5.03
CA PRO A 9 -12.45 -2.63 -5.89
C PRO A 9 -13.40 -3.56 -6.67
N LEU A 10 -13.03 -3.90 -7.89
CA LEU A 10 -13.80 -4.83 -8.73
C LEU A 10 -13.86 -6.23 -8.12
N SER A 11 -12.84 -6.61 -7.37
CA SER A 11 -12.72 -7.85 -6.62
C SER A 11 -11.61 -7.73 -5.57
N ASP A 12 -11.50 -8.71 -4.68
CA ASP A 12 -10.36 -8.77 -3.74
C ASP A 12 -9.02 -8.94 -4.47
N ALA A 13 -9.02 -9.56 -5.64
CA ALA A 13 -7.81 -9.69 -6.47
C ALA A 13 -7.26 -8.32 -6.91
N GLU A 14 -8.11 -7.30 -7.11
CA GLU A 14 -7.65 -5.98 -7.53
C GLU A 14 -6.83 -5.25 -6.45
N TRP A 15 -7.31 -5.22 -5.21
CA TRP A 15 -6.55 -4.58 -4.14
C TRP A 15 -5.31 -5.39 -3.73
N ARG A 16 -5.35 -6.75 -3.89
CA ARG A 16 -4.18 -7.60 -3.67
C ARG A 16 -3.10 -7.36 -4.72
N ALA A 17 -3.48 -7.27 -5.99
CA ALA A 17 -2.56 -6.92 -7.07
C ALA A 17 -1.97 -5.52 -6.87
N PHE A 18 -2.79 -4.56 -6.44
CA PHE A 18 -2.31 -3.22 -6.11
C PHE A 18 -1.22 -3.25 -5.02
N LEU A 19 -1.41 -4.03 -3.95
CA LEU A 19 -0.41 -4.15 -2.88
C LEU A 19 0.85 -4.91 -3.32
N ALA A 20 0.74 -5.82 -4.29
CA ALA A 20 1.91 -6.50 -4.86
C ALA A 20 2.80 -5.55 -5.70
N ASP A 21 2.17 -4.55 -6.32
CA ASP A 21 2.85 -3.54 -7.14
C ASP A 21 3.28 -2.29 -6.33
N HIS A 22 2.81 -2.14 -5.09
CA HIS A 22 3.05 -0.98 -4.23
C HIS A 22 3.51 -1.44 -2.85
N ASP A 23 4.80 -1.56 -2.69
CA ASP A 23 5.49 -2.11 -1.52
C ASP A 23 6.05 -1.04 -0.56
N PHE A 24 5.58 0.21 -0.70
CA PHE A 24 5.90 1.34 0.15
C PHE A 24 4.62 2.04 0.64
N GLY A 25 4.54 2.34 1.94
CA GLY A 25 3.36 2.95 2.52
C GLY A 25 3.64 3.56 3.89
N GLU A 26 2.59 3.93 4.60
CA GLU A 26 2.65 4.54 5.92
C GLU A 26 2.13 3.55 6.98
N LEU A 27 3.00 3.14 7.90
CA LEU A 27 2.62 2.45 9.12
C LEU A 27 2.16 3.49 10.14
N ILE A 28 0.91 3.40 10.57
CA ILE A 28 0.26 4.34 11.48
C ILE A 28 -0.08 3.61 12.77
N ALA A 29 0.63 3.94 13.85
CA ALA A 29 0.43 3.35 15.18
C ALA A 29 -0.26 4.37 16.11
N PRO A 30 -1.51 4.12 16.52
CA PRO A 30 -2.28 5.06 17.34
C PRO A 30 -1.77 5.15 18.78
N GLY A 31 -1.17 4.08 19.32
CA GLY A 31 -0.83 3.98 20.73
C GLY A 31 -2.07 3.99 21.64
N ALA A 32 -1.85 4.33 22.91
CA ALA A 32 -2.91 4.53 23.89
C ALA A 32 -2.73 5.89 24.57
N GLY A 33 -3.77 6.76 24.56
CA GLY A 33 -3.74 8.06 25.19
C GLY A 33 -2.82 9.09 24.53
N ARG A 34 -2.41 8.87 23.29
CA ARG A 34 -1.62 9.82 22.50
C ARG A 34 -2.52 10.84 21.80
N ASP A 35 -2.08 12.07 21.73
CA ASP A 35 -2.78 13.14 20.99
C ASP A 35 -2.74 12.86 19.46
N LEU A 36 -1.58 12.44 18.95
CA LEU A 36 -1.39 12.10 17.56
C LEU A 36 -0.80 10.67 17.42
N PRO A 37 -1.17 9.93 16.37
CA PRO A 37 -0.53 8.65 16.06
C PRO A 37 0.93 8.86 15.63
N ILE A 38 1.75 7.83 15.79
CA ILE A 38 3.07 7.79 15.15
C ILE A 38 2.88 7.29 13.72
N VAL A 39 3.42 8.02 12.74
CA VAL A 39 3.38 7.68 11.32
C VAL A 39 4.80 7.43 10.83
N VAL A 40 5.04 6.25 10.23
CA VAL A 40 6.34 5.85 9.71
C VAL A 40 6.22 5.43 8.26
N PRO A 41 6.75 6.21 7.30
CA PRO A 41 6.91 5.74 5.92
C PRO A 41 7.88 4.55 5.89
N THR A 42 7.49 3.46 5.26
CA THR A 42 8.29 2.23 5.25
C THR A 42 7.97 1.36 4.05
N HIS A 43 8.97 0.62 3.58
CA HIS A 43 8.74 -0.49 2.67
C HIS A 43 8.24 -1.72 3.44
N PHE A 44 7.53 -2.57 2.76
CA PHE A 44 6.98 -3.81 3.31
C PHE A 44 6.90 -4.89 2.24
N ILE A 45 6.68 -6.13 2.67
CA ILE A 45 6.25 -7.20 1.77
C ILE A 45 4.90 -7.74 2.23
N TYR A 46 4.02 -7.98 1.26
CA TYR A 46 2.70 -8.58 1.47
C TYR A 46 2.70 -10.01 0.94
N ASP A 47 2.23 -10.97 1.73
CA ASP A 47 2.25 -12.40 1.36
C ASP A 47 1.18 -12.83 0.36
N GLY A 48 0.32 -11.88 -0.06
CA GLY A 48 -0.80 -12.15 -0.96
C GLY A 48 -2.08 -12.60 -0.25
N ASP A 49 -2.06 -12.84 1.05
CA ASP A 49 -3.22 -13.25 1.85
C ASP A 49 -3.51 -12.32 3.02
N LYS A 50 -2.83 -12.51 4.14
CA LYS A 50 -3.15 -11.78 5.40
C LYS A 50 -1.94 -11.25 6.15
N THR A 51 -0.72 -11.49 5.67
CA THR A 51 0.47 -11.11 6.40
C THR A 51 1.26 -10.04 5.68
N VAL A 52 1.65 -9.00 6.42
CA VAL A 52 2.62 -8.02 5.97
C VAL A 52 3.85 -8.09 6.87
N LEU A 53 5.04 -8.09 6.27
CA LEU A 53 6.30 -8.10 6.97
C LEU A 53 7.10 -6.84 6.67
N LEU A 54 7.66 -6.25 7.70
CA LEU A 54 8.57 -5.12 7.60
C LEU A 54 9.56 -5.11 8.76
N HIS A 55 10.57 -4.26 8.70
CA HIS A 55 11.48 -4.00 9.81
C HIS A 55 11.71 -2.50 9.96
N LEU A 56 12.03 -2.08 11.17
CA LEU A 56 12.36 -0.70 11.47
C LEU A 56 13.55 -0.63 12.43
N ALA A 57 14.26 0.50 12.39
CA ALA A 57 15.36 0.75 13.30
C ALA A 57 14.90 0.70 14.77
N ARG A 58 15.70 0.11 15.65
CA ARG A 58 15.39 -0.01 17.08
C ARG A 58 15.14 1.34 17.78
N PRO A 59 15.78 2.45 17.45
CA PRO A 59 15.46 3.75 18.05
C PRO A 59 14.17 4.40 17.54
N ASN A 60 13.39 3.76 16.64
CA ASN A 60 12.18 4.35 16.09
C ASN A 60 11.11 4.58 17.18
N PRO A 61 10.48 5.76 17.25
CA PRO A 61 9.49 6.08 18.28
C PRO A 61 8.18 5.25 18.16
N VAL A 62 7.96 4.56 17.06
CA VAL A 62 6.78 3.72 16.86
C VAL A 62 6.66 2.60 17.89
N TRP A 63 7.77 2.10 18.41
CA TRP A 63 7.78 1.00 19.37
C TRP A 63 6.97 1.31 20.62
N GLY A 64 7.14 2.52 21.19
CA GLY A 64 6.34 2.92 22.34
C GLY A 64 4.84 2.91 22.06
N ALA A 65 4.41 3.32 20.85
CA ALA A 65 3.01 3.30 20.48
C ALA A 65 2.48 1.86 20.29
N LEU A 66 3.31 0.96 19.73
CA LEU A 66 2.95 -0.44 19.52
C LEU A 66 2.95 -1.24 20.85
N ASP A 67 3.84 -0.92 21.78
CA ASP A 67 3.86 -1.51 23.13
C ASP A 67 2.61 -1.11 23.94
N GLU A 68 2.15 0.15 23.80
CA GLU A 68 0.91 0.64 24.40
C GLU A 68 -0.33 -0.02 23.80
N ARG A 69 -0.32 -0.23 22.48
CA ARG A 69 -1.43 -0.83 21.73
C ARG A 69 -0.88 -1.57 20.50
N PRO A 70 -0.88 -2.92 20.50
CA PRO A 70 -0.33 -3.73 19.43
C PRO A 70 -1.28 -3.78 18.20
N ARG A 71 -1.66 -2.61 17.69
CA ARG A 71 -2.48 -2.42 16.50
C ARG A 71 -1.95 -1.28 15.66
N ALA A 72 -2.05 -1.43 14.34
CA ALA A 72 -1.65 -0.42 13.38
C ALA A 72 -2.58 -0.38 12.17
N LEU A 73 -2.52 0.73 11.45
CA LEU A 73 -3.05 0.86 10.09
C LEU A 73 -1.85 0.94 9.15
N LEU A 74 -1.80 0.08 8.13
CA LEU A 74 -0.91 0.27 6.99
C LEU A 74 -1.71 0.94 5.89
N SER A 75 -1.28 2.14 5.46
CA SER A 75 -1.93 2.94 4.42
C SER A 75 -1.03 3.02 3.19
N VAL A 76 -1.53 2.53 2.06
CA VAL A 76 -0.84 2.52 0.77
C VAL A 76 -1.70 3.27 -0.23
N PHE A 77 -1.10 4.17 -1.00
CA PHE A 77 -1.79 4.89 -2.06
C PHE A 77 -0.92 4.98 -3.31
N GLY A 78 -1.57 5.03 -4.47
CA GLY A 78 -0.89 5.08 -5.77
C GLY A 78 -1.82 5.54 -6.88
N ALA A 79 -1.33 5.47 -8.10
CA ALA A 79 -2.07 5.85 -9.30
C ALA A 79 -2.70 7.25 -9.23
N TYR A 80 -2.15 8.16 -8.39
CA TYR A 80 -2.70 9.50 -8.22
C TYR A 80 -2.50 10.35 -9.47
N THR A 81 -3.60 10.95 -9.93
CA THR A 81 -3.54 11.98 -10.97
C THR A 81 -4.71 12.95 -10.84
N PHE A 82 -4.51 14.19 -11.30
CA PHE A 82 -5.54 15.22 -11.36
C PHE A 82 -6.20 15.21 -12.72
N ILE A 83 -7.53 15.18 -12.74
CA ILE A 83 -8.37 15.25 -13.96
C ILE A 83 -8.93 16.66 -14.08
N PRO A 84 -8.46 17.45 -15.07
CA PRO A 84 -8.97 18.81 -15.31
C PRO A 84 -10.44 18.82 -15.70
N GLY A 85 -11.17 19.86 -15.30
CA GLY A 85 -12.59 20.00 -15.59
C GLY A 85 -12.92 20.00 -17.09
N HIS A 86 -12.07 20.63 -17.91
CA HIS A 86 -12.26 20.68 -19.38
C HIS A 86 -12.02 19.34 -20.11
N TRP A 87 -11.65 18.27 -19.39
CA TRP A 87 -11.64 16.91 -19.95
C TRP A 87 -13.02 16.24 -19.86
N ASN A 88 -13.93 16.81 -19.07
CA ASN A 88 -15.32 16.40 -19.05
C ASN A 88 -16.01 16.88 -20.35
N GLN A 89 -17.12 16.22 -20.70
CA GLN A 89 -17.87 16.56 -21.92
C GLN A 89 -18.52 17.94 -21.84
N ASP A 90 -18.75 18.44 -20.62
CA ASP A 90 -19.30 19.79 -20.40
C ASP A 90 -18.15 20.80 -20.28
N GLU A 91 -18.30 21.95 -20.90
CA GLU A 91 -17.32 23.05 -20.94
C GLU A 91 -16.87 23.48 -19.50
N TYR A 92 -17.73 23.30 -18.52
CA TYR A 92 -17.52 23.64 -17.11
C TYR A 92 -17.49 22.41 -16.18
N GLY A 93 -17.05 21.27 -16.66
CA GLY A 93 -16.97 20.05 -15.86
C GLY A 93 -16.14 20.23 -14.59
N VAL A 94 -16.56 19.58 -13.50
CA VAL A 94 -15.87 19.67 -12.20
C VAL A 94 -14.56 18.89 -12.25
N PRO A 95 -13.41 19.54 -11.95
CA PRO A 95 -12.15 18.82 -11.85
C PRO A 95 -12.16 17.84 -10.67
N THR A 96 -11.38 16.78 -10.76
CA THR A 96 -11.31 15.77 -9.72
C THR A 96 -9.94 15.11 -9.66
N SER A 97 -9.69 14.36 -8.57
CA SER A 97 -8.53 13.49 -8.43
C SER A 97 -8.92 12.04 -8.70
N TYR A 98 -8.12 11.33 -9.49
CA TYR A 98 -8.13 9.88 -9.59
C TYR A 98 -7.00 9.31 -8.74
N TYR A 99 -7.28 8.24 -8.02
CA TYR A 99 -6.29 7.56 -7.17
C TYR A 99 -6.79 6.19 -6.72
N ALA A 100 -5.85 5.32 -6.37
CA ALA A 100 -6.09 4.12 -5.58
C ALA A 100 -5.59 4.34 -4.14
N ALA A 101 -6.28 3.77 -3.16
CA ALA A 101 -5.84 3.72 -1.78
C ALA A 101 -6.31 2.43 -1.11
N VAL A 102 -5.39 1.74 -0.45
CA VAL A 102 -5.67 0.53 0.34
C VAL A 102 -5.21 0.78 1.77
N GLN A 103 -6.11 0.55 2.72
CA GLN A 103 -5.85 0.66 4.15
C GLN A 103 -6.09 -0.70 4.81
N LEU A 104 -5.06 -1.24 5.44
CA LEU A 104 -5.09 -2.51 6.16
C LEU A 104 -5.09 -2.22 7.66
N ALA A 105 -6.17 -2.57 8.37
CA ALA A 105 -6.15 -2.62 9.82
C ALA A 105 -5.51 -3.92 10.25
N CYS A 106 -4.53 -3.86 11.15
CA CYS A 106 -3.71 -4.99 11.50
C CYS A 106 -3.53 -5.13 13.00
N ASP A 107 -3.48 -6.36 13.47
CA ASP A 107 -2.84 -6.72 14.72
C ASP A 107 -1.33 -6.82 14.49
N VAL A 108 -0.54 -6.42 15.49
CA VAL A 108 0.91 -6.26 15.37
C VAL A 108 1.62 -7.26 16.29
N GLU A 109 2.52 -8.03 15.72
CA GLU A 109 3.52 -8.82 16.42
C GLU A 109 4.90 -8.20 16.20
N ILE A 110 5.58 -7.84 17.29
CA ILE A 110 6.95 -7.35 17.25
C ILE A 110 7.89 -8.57 17.32
N VAL A 111 8.84 -8.64 16.39
CA VAL A 111 9.81 -9.73 16.27
C VAL A 111 11.17 -9.20 16.72
N ASP A 112 11.62 -9.65 17.90
CA ASP A 112 12.90 -9.26 18.51
C ASP A 112 13.96 -10.35 18.41
N GLU A 113 13.54 -11.60 18.20
CA GLU A 113 14.46 -12.73 18.08
C GLU A 113 15.33 -12.61 16.81
N PRO A 114 16.66 -12.69 16.92
CA PRO A 114 17.57 -12.50 15.77
C PRO A 114 17.25 -13.40 14.58
N ALA A 115 16.88 -14.67 14.82
CA ALA A 115 16.49 -15.59 13.75
C ALA A 115 15.20 -15.15 13.04
N GLY A 116 14.23 -14.63 13.80
CA GLY A 116 12.98 -14.10 13.24
C GLY A 116 13.21 -12.83 12.41
N ILE A 117 14.08 -11.93 12.89
CA ILE A 117 14.47 -10.71 12.13
C ILE A 117 15.20 -11.12 10.84
N ALA A 118 16.14 -12.07 10.91
CA ALA A 118 16.85 -12.58 9.76
C ALA A 118 15.88 -13.14 8.69
N ALA A 119 14.91 -13.95 9.11
CA ALA A 119 13.90 -14.51 8.21
C ALA A 119 13.03 -13.43 7.53
N ILE A 120 12.70 -12.34 8.23
CA ILE A 120 11.99 -11.18 7.62
C ILE A 120 12.88 -10.51 6.57
N LEU A 121 14.15 -10.24 6.91
CA LEU A 121 15.09 -9.61 6.00
C LEU A 121 15.37 -10.44 4.74
N GLU A 122 15.52 -11.76 4.89
CA GLU A 122 15.71 -12.65 3.72
C GLU A 122 14.53 -12.57 2.76
N ARG A 123 13.30 -12.57 3.27
CA ARG A 123 12.11 -12.41 2.44
C ARG A 123 12.05 -11.03 1.77
N GLN A 124 12.46 -9.97 2.48
CA GLN A 124 12.54 -8.63 1.91
C GLN A 124 13.63 -8.54 0.84
N LEU A 125 14.80 -9.12 1.08
CA LEU A 125 15.88 -9.14 0.09
C LEU A 125 15.51 -9.96 -1.15
N ALA A 126 14.82 -11.09 -0.99
CA ALA A 126 14.31 -11.86 -2.12
C ALA A 126 13.33 -11.07 -3.00
N HIS A 127 12.57 -10.13 -2.40
CA HIS A 127 11.65 -9.25 -3.11
C HIS A 127 12.33 -8.03 -3.73
N PHE A 128 13.12 -7.28 -2.92
CA PHE A 128 13.70 -6.01 -3.34
C PHE A 128 15.03 -6.14 -4.09
N GLN A 129 15.73 -7.27 -3.92
CA GLN A 129 17.02 -7.56 -4.53
C GLN A 129 17.05 -9.00 -5.08
N PRO A 130 16.17 -9.34 -6.05
CA PRO A 130 16.01 -10.72 -6.57
C PRO A 130 17.26 -11.25 -7.25
N GLU A 131 18.19 -10.39 -7.67
CA GLU A 131 19.48 -10.77 -8.21
C GLU A 131 20.42 -11.36 -7.15
N GLY A 132 20.05 -11.37 -5.88
CA GLY A 132 20.91 -11.80 -4.78
C GLY A 132 22.09 -10.85 -4.56
N LYS A 133 23.33 -11.36 -4.58
CA LYS A 133 24.60 -10.59 -4.42
C LYS A 133 24.71 -9.88 -3.06
N HIS A 134 24.07 -10.43 -2.04
CA HIS A 134 24.24 -10.04 -0.64
C HIS A 134 24.81 -11.20 0.16
N ALA A 135 25.45 -10.90 1.29
CA ALA A 135 25.87 -11.94 2.22
C ALA A 135 24.64 -12.64 2.85
N PRO A 136 24.76 -13.89 3.31
CA PRO A 136 23.69 -14.56 4.05
C PRO A 136 23.24 -13.73 5.26
N VAL A 137 21.93 -13.65 5.48
CA VAL A 137 21.36 -12.93 6.61
C VAL A 137 21.13 -13.94 7.74
N GLU A 138 22.15 -14.11 8.57
CA GLU A 138 22.16 -15.09 9.65
C GLU A 138 22.55 -14.42 10.97
N PRO A 139 21.99 -14.86 12.13
CA PRO A 139 22.53 -14.48 13.42
C PRO A 139 23.97 -14.95 13.59
N GLY A 140 24.78 -14.19 14.29
CA GLY A 140 26.18 -14.59 14.59
C GLY A 140 27.21 -13.53 14.26
N ASP A 141 28.49 -13.94 14.23
CA ASP A 141 29.62 -13.05 14.02
C ASP A 141 29.91 -12.85 12.52
N ASN A 142 28.96 -12.33 11.82
CA ASN A 142 29.01 -11.94 10.40
C ASN A 142 28.48 -10.51 10.24
N PRO A 143 28.68 -9.86 9.06
CA PRO A 143 28.27 -8.47 8.86
C PRO A 143 26.80 -8.19 9.16
N TYR A 144 25.87 -9.06 8.73
CA TYR A 144 24.44 -8.90 9.00
C TYR A 144 24.08 -9.26 10.44
N GLY A 145 24.62 -10.36 11.00
CA GLY A 145 24.33 -10.81 12.34
C GLY A 145 24.59 -9.75 13.42
N LYS A 146 25.68 -8.97 13.26
CA LYS A 146 26.00 -7.85 14.14
C LYS A 146 24.98 -6.72 14.03
N LEU A 147 24.34 -6.54 12.88
CA LEU A 147 23.37 -5.45 12.61
C LEU A 147 21.93 -5.83 13.00
N LEU A 148 21.61 -7.12 13.14
CA LEU A 148 20.26 -7.56 13.52
C LEU A 148 19.79 -6.93 14.85
N GLY A 149 20.72 -6.71 15.80
CA GLY A 149 20.42 -6.04 17.06
C GLY A 149 20.05 -4.56 16.95
N SER A 150 20.28 -3.91 15.81
CA SER A 150 19.96 -2.50 15.57
C SER A 150 18.56 -2.26 15.01
N ILE A 151 17.85 -3.32 14.68
CA ILE A 151 16.50 -3.30 14.11
C ILE A 151 15.54 -4.20 14.91
N ARG A 152 14.25 -4.06 14.65
CA ARG A 152 13.18 -4.96 15.08
C ARG A 152 12.32 -5.31 13.87
N GLY A 153 11.87 -6.54 13.81
CA GLY A 153 10.89 -6.98 12.81
C GLY A 153 9.46 -6.69 13.26
N ILE A 154 8.59 -6.54 12.30
CA ILE A 154 7.13 -6.43 12.50
C ILE A 154 6.45 -7.44 11.59
N ARG A 155 5.53 -8.22 12.18
CA ARG A 155 4.53 -9.00 11.46
C ARG A 155 3.16 -8.40 11.71
N LEU A 156 2.51 -7.95 10.64
CA LEU A 156 1.15 -7.45 10.67
C LEU A 156 0.20 -8.55 10.21
N SER A 157 -0.79 -8.86 11.04
CA SER A 157 -1.92 -9.74 10.68
C SER A 157 -3.11 -8.89 10.28
N VAL A 158 -3.49 -8.94 9.00
CA VAL A 158 -4.59 -8.12 8.47
C VAL A 158 -5.93 -8.59 9.03
N THR A 159 -6.65 -7.69 9.67
CA THR A 159 -7.98 -7.93 10.28
C THR A 159 -9.12 -7.27 9.52
N ASP A 160 -8.87 -6.17 8.81
CA ASP A 160 -9.85 -5.48 7.97
C ASP A 160 -9.16 -4.77 6.81
N VAL A 161 -9.85 -4.69 5.67
CA VAL A 161 -9.35 -4.05 4.44
C VAL A 161 -10.35 -3.01 3.97
N ARG A 162 -9.86 -1.79 3.76
CA ARG A 162 -10.61 -0.71 3.13
C ARG A 162 -9.88 -0.27 1.87
N ALA A 163 -10.44 -0.59 0.70
CA ALA A 163 -9.83 -0.29 -0.58
C ALA A 163 -10.73 0.65 -1.41
N LYS A 164 -10.12 1.66 -2.02
CA LYS A 164 -10.79 2.65 -2.86
C LYS A 164 -10.03 2.83 -4.16
N PHE A 165 -10.75 2.70 -5.27
CA PHE A 165 -10.24 2.85 -6.63
C PHE A 165 -11.09 3.89 -7.38
N LYS A 166 -10.77 5.14 -7.20
CA LYS A 166 -11.52 6.28 -7.77
C LYS A 166 -11.00 6.62 -9.17
N PHE A 167 -11.57 6.02 -10.20
CA PHE A 167 -11.17 6.18 -11.60
C PHE A 167 -12.38 6.33 -12.54
N GLY A 168 -13.35 7.17 -12.16
CA GLY A 168 -14.52 7.46 -13.00
C GLY A 168 -15.54 6.32 -13.09
N GLY A 169 -15.64 5.46 -12.05
CA GLY A 169 -16.62 4.36 -12.03
C GLY A 169 -18.09 4.81 -12.08
N ASN A 170 -18.36 6.09 -11.80
CA ASN A 170 -19.66 6.73 -11.93
C ASN A 170 -19.89 7.42 -13.29
N CYS A 171 -18.90 7.43 -14.18
CA CYS A 171 -18.96 8.07 -15.47
C CYS A 171 -19.37 7.09 -16.57
N THR A 172 -19.82 7.62 -17.73
CA THR A 172 -20.10 6.80 -18.92
C THR A 172 -18.81 6.18 -19.46
N GLU A 173 -18.93 5.12 -20.24
CA GLU A 173 -17.79 4.48 -20.89
C GLU A 173 -17.05 5.47 -21.81
N GLN A 174 -17.80 6.19 -22.65
CA GLN A 174 -17.25 7.22 -23.54
C GLN A 174 -16.45 8.28 -22.77
N HIS A 175 -16.93 8.73 -21.60
CA HIS A 175 -16.18 9.69 -20.78
C HIS A 175 -14.87 9.09 -20.28
N ARG A 176 -14.88 7.83 -19.79
CA ARG A 176 -13.64 7.16 -19.34
C ARG A 176 -12.64 6.97 -20.48
N GLU A 177 -13.10 6.65 -21.69
CA GLU A 177 -12.24 6.54 -22.88
C GLU A 177 -11.53 7.86 -23.18
N VAL A 178 -12.28 8.97 -23.20
CA VAL A 178 -11.71 10.31 -23.41
C VAL A 178 -10.68 10.66 -22.34
N VAL A 179 -10.99 10.41 -21.06
CA VAL A 179 -10.05 10.66 -19.96
C VAL A 179 -8.81 9.77 -20.08
N ALA A 180 -8.99 8.48 -20.40
CA ALA A 180 -7.87 7.56 -20.58
C ALA A 180 -6.96 7.95 -21.75
N GLN A 181 -7.53 8.42 -22.87
CA GLN A 181 -6.76 8.95 -24.00
C GLN A 181 -5.93 10.16 -23.56
N LYS A 182 -6.55 11.15 -22.91
CA LYS A 182 -5.88 12.38 -22.44
C LYS A 182 -4.80 12.11 -21.39
N LEU A 183 -4.98 11.11 -20.50
CA LEU A 183 -3.95 10.65 -19.60
C LEU A 183 -2.74 10.09 -20.36
N GLY A 184 -2.99 9.31 -21.43
CA GLY A 184 -1.94 8.78 -22.29
C GLY A 184 -1.17 9.87 -23.03
N GLU A 185 -1.86 10.90 -23.53
CA GLU A 185 -1.28 12.05 -24.23
C GLU A 185 -0.46 12.93 -23.28
N ARG A 186 -0.95 13.16 -22.05
CA ARG A 186 -0.27 13.99 -21.06
C ARG A 186 0.97 13.32 -20.47
N GLY A 187 0.90 12.05 -20.10
CA GLY A 187 2.02 11.20 -19.69
C GLY A 187 2.83 11.72 -18.49
N ARG A 188 2.21 12.38 -17.51
CA ARG A 188 2.88 12.95 -16.32
C ARG A 188 2.69 12.08 -15.08
N GLY A 189 3.71 12.01 -14.23
CA GLY A 189 3.63 11.33 -12.95
C GLY A 189 3.08 9.91 -13.08
N LEU A 190 1.96 9.63 -12.42
CA LEU A 190 1.28 8.32 -12.42
C LEU A 190 0.13 8.22 -13.46
N ASP A 191 0.10 9.08 -14.49
CA ASP A 191 -0.94 9.08 -15.52
C ASP A 191 -1.07 7.73 -16.22
N ARG A 192 0.04 7.04 -16.47
CA ARG A 192 0.04 5.74 -17.14
C ARG A 192 -0.69 4.69 -16.31
N GLU A 193 -0.42 4.68 -15.03
CA GLU A 193 -1.06 3.76 -14.07
C GLU A 193 -2.55 4.09 -13.92
N ALA A 194 -2.89 5.37 -13.67
CA ALA A 194 -4.26 5.85 -13.56
C ALA A 194 -5.08 5.56 -14.82
N ARG A 195 -4.47 5.65 -16.02
CA ARG A 195 -5.07 5.26 -17.29
C ARG A 195 -5.47 3.79 -17.30
N GLY A 196 -4.61 2.89 -16.82
CA GLY A 196 -4.91 1.46 -16.73
C GLY A 196 -6.18 1.20 -15.91
N TYR A 197 -6.27 1.78 -14.73
CA TYR A 197 -7.46 1.66 -13.86
C TYR A 197 -8.70 2.32 -14.49
N THR A 198 -8.57 3.47 -15.17
CA THR A 198 -9.69 4.14 -15.83
C THR A 198 -10.34 3.25 -16.90
N ILE A 199 -9.52 2.57 -17.71
CA ILE A 199 -9.97 1.62 -18.74
C ILE A 199 -10.69 0.41 -18.10
N THR A 200 -10.17 -0.12 -17.02
CA THR A 200 -10.75 -1.32 -16.37
C THR A 200 -12.05 -1.04 -15.64
N ARG A 201 -12.30 0.19 -15.15
CA ARG A 201 -13.53 0.58 -14.43
C ARG A 201 -14.81 0.44 -15.28
N GLY A 202 -14.72 0.37 -16.61
CA GLY A 202 -15.85 0.12 -17.50
C GLY A 202 -16.32 -1.33 -17.53
N LYS A 203 -15.50 -2.26 -17.09
CA LYS A 203 -15.87 -3.68 -17.04
C LYS A 203 -16.83 -3.90 -15.86
N LYS A 204 -18.06 -4.38 -16.14
CA LYS A 204 -19.09 -4.62 -15.12
C LYS A 204 -18.52 -5.46 -13.98
N LEU A 205 -18.80 -5.02 -12.73
CA LEU A 205 -18.69 -5.86 -11.54
C LEU A 205 -19.42 -7.18 -11.82
N VAL A 206 -18.69 -8.29 -11.80
CA VAL A 206 -19.33 -9.61 -11.75
C VAL A 206 -20.07 -9.64 -10.40
N PRO A 207 -21.38 -9.98 -10.37
CA PRO A 207 -22.10 -10.09 -9.10
C PRO A 207 -21.35 -11.06 -8.19
N LYS A 208 -21.11 -10.66 -6.94
CA LYS A 208 -20.62 -11.60 -5.91
C LYS A 208 -21.70 -12.67 -5.76
N THR A 209 -21.41 -13.90 -6.18
CA THR A 209 -22.19 -15.10 -5.87
C THR A 209 -22.01 -15.49 -4.42
#